data_af8c5e3246d58b4a607322a31bb9239f
#
_entry.id   af8c5e3246d58b4a607322a31bb9239f
#
_cell.length_a   1.000
_cell.length_b   1.000
_cell.length_c   1.000
_cell.angle_alpha   90.00
_cell.angle_beta   90.00
_cell.angle_gamma   90.00
#
_symmetry.space_group_name_H-M   'P 1'
#
loop_
_entity.id
_entity.type
_entity.pdbx_description
1 polymer ?
#
loop_
_entity_poly.entity_id
_entity_poly.type
_entity_poly.pdbx_seq_one_letter_code
_entity_poly.pdbx_strand_id
1 'polypeptide(L)'
;MRLQGTIKQFFLLFLICFCFVFNSGCSTISYGLQIVNGHFHVLSKSDLVDELIKKPTTSDLLKQKLLLAKSAKVFAIENLKLPANSSYSRYTNLGREAVVWNVVVANEFSLKLETWCFPIAGCVSYKGFYSFQDAEKFEKKKQTENKLEVAIIDVP
;
A
#
# COMPACT_ATOMS: atom_id res chain seq x y z
N MET A 1 -1.67 -51.38 -17.41
CA MET A 1 -0.32 -50.77 -17.41
C MET A 1 -0.23 -49.38 -18.07
N ARG A 2 -1.13 -48.96 -18.96
CA ARG A 2 -1.08 -47.59 -19.60
C ARG A 2 -1.51 -46.44 -18.66
N LEU A 3 -2.42 -46.66 -17.74
CA LEU A 3 -2.96 -45.58 -16.85
C LEU A 3 -1.92 -45.02 -15.85
N GLN A 4 -1.02 -45.84 -15.34
CA GLN A 4 0.04 -45.40 -14.40
C GLN A 4 1.10 -44.47 -15.04
N GLY A 5 1.35 -44.63 -16.35
CA GLY A 5 2.27 -43.76 -17.08
C GLY A 5 1.74 -42.33 -17.24
N THR A 6 0.43 -42.22 -17.53
CA THR A 6 -0.24 -40.93 -17.73
C THR A 6 -0.31 -40.11 -16.44
N ILE A 7 -0.60 -40.77 -15.32
CA ILE A 7 -0.65 -40.11 -14.01
C ILE A 7 0.73 -39.59 -13.58
N LYS A 8 1.79 -40.36 -13.80
CA LYS A 8 3.18 -39.92 -13.53
C LYS A 8 3.58 -38.74 -14.42
N GLN A 9 3.16 -38.75 -15.68
CA GLN A 9 3.44 -37.65 -16.60
C GLN A 9 2.71 -36.34 -16.24
N PHE A 10 1.46 -36.43 -15.82
CA PHE A 10 0.70 -35.29 -15.30
C PHE A 10 1.31 -34.75 -14.02
N PHE A 11 1.73 -35.62 -13.10
CA PHE A 11 2.38 -35.20 -11.86
C PHE A 11 3.72 -34.54 -12.10
N LEU A 12 4.50 -35.03 -13.05
CA LEU A 12 5.78 -34.43 -13.43
C LEU A 12 5.59 -33.06 -14.10
N LEU A 13 4.61 -32.92 -15.00
CA LEU A 13 4.26 -31.64 -15.63
C LEU A 13 3.75 -30.61 -14.58
N PHE A 14 2.94 -31.07 -13.63
CA PHE A 14 2.48 -30.23 -12.53
C PHE A 14 3.65 -29.77 -11.64
N LEU A 15 4.60 -30.67 -11.33
CA LEU A 15 5.78 -30.33 -10.54
C LEU A 15 6.71 -29.35 -11.26
N ILE A 16 6.89 -29.51 -12.56
CA ILE A 16 7.68 -28.59 -13.40
C ILE A 16 7.01 -27.23 -13.47
N CYS A 17 5.70 -27.17 -13.71
CA CYS A 17 4.94 -25.91 -13.73
C CYS A 17 4.98 -25.20 -12.37
N PHE A 18 4.87 -25.95 -11.28
CA PHE A 18 5.00 -25.46 -9.91
C PHE A 18 6.40 -24.86 -9.67
N CYS A 19 7.47 -25.53 -10.08
CA CYS A 19 8.83 -25.01 -9.97
C CYS A 19 9.04 -23.73 -10.79
N PHE A 20 8.47 -23.59 -11.99
CA PHE A 20 8.57 -22.38 -12.79
C PHE A 20 7.83 -21.19 -12.19
N VAL A 21 6.68 -21.40 -11.57
CA VAL A 21 5.91 -20.34 -10.87
C VAL A 21 6.67 -19.81 -9.67
N PHE A 22 7.39 -20.65 -8.93
CA PHE A 22 8.14 -20.24 -7.75
C PHE A 22 9.46 -19.51 -8.04
N ASN A 23 10.08 -19.74 -9.20
CA ASN A 23 11.36 -19.09 -9.53
C ASN A 23 11.23 -17.62 -9.99
N SER A 24 10.05 -17.18 -10.42
CA SER A 24 9.87 -15.82 -10.98
C SER A 24 9.27 -14.80 -10.02
N GLY A 25 8.91 -15.17 -8.80
CA GLY A 25 7.96 -14.41 -7.96
C GLY A 25 8.46 -13.85 -6.64
N CYS A 26 9.66 -14.17 -6.16
CA CYS A 26 10.05 -13.84 -4.78
C CYS A 26 9.98 -12.33 -4.44
N SER A 27 10.37 -11.44 -5.35
CA SER A 27 10.33 -9.99 -5.09
C SER A 27 8.91 -9.41 -5.12
N THR A 28 8.05 -9.93 -6.00
CA THR A 28 6.65 -9.49 -6.14
C THR A 28 5.80 -10.01 -4.98
N ILE A 29 6.03 -11.25 -4.55
CA ILE A 29 5.35 -11.84 -3.39
C ILE A 29 5.74 -11.11 -2.11
N SER A 30 7.03 -10.88 -1.89
CA SER A 30 7.54 -10.13 -0.73
C SER A 30 6.93 -8.71 -0.68
N TYR A 31 6.88 -8.03 -1.82
CA TYR A 31 6.24 -6.72 -1.92
C TYR A 31 4.73 -6.79 -1.61
N GLY A 32 4.01 -7.78 -2.13
CA GLY A 32 2.60 -7.99 -1.83
C GLY A 32 2.34 -8.25 -0.33
N LEU A 33 3.16 -9.07 0.30
CA LEU A 33 3.05 -9.37 1.73
C LEU A 33 3.26 -8.12 2.60
N GLN A 34 4.22 -7.25 2.27
CA GLN A 34 4.42 -6.00 3.03
C GLN A 34 3.24 -5.05 2.89
N ILE A 35 2.61 -4.97 1.70
CA ILE A 35 1.40 -4.16 1.49
C ILE A 35 0.25 -4.68 2.36
N VAL A 36 -0.03 -5.98 2.29
CA VAL A 36 -1.11 -6.61 3.05
C VAL A 36 -0.88 -6.41 4.55
N ASN A 37 0.32 -6.72 5.05
CA ASN A 37 0.66 -6.58 6.46
C ASN A 37 0.59 -5.12 6.93
N GLY A 38 1.12 -4.18 6.13
CA GLY A 38 1.06 -2.75 6.43
C GLY A 38 -0.37 -2.22 6.49
N HIS A 39 -1.22 -2.64 5.54
CA HIS A 39 -2.63 -2.27 5.53
C HIS A 39 -3.37 -2.80 6.76
N PHE A 40 -3.20 -4.07 7.11
CA PHE A 40 -3.79 -4.64 8.32
C PHE A 40 -3.30 -3.96 9.60
N HIS A 41 -2.03 -3.58 9.66
CA HIS A 41 -1.50 -2.83 10.80
C HIS A 41 -2.17 -1.46 10.95
N VAL A 42 -2.40 -0.73 9.85
CA VAL A 42 -3.15 0.54 9.88
C VAL A 42 -4.58 0.32 10.34
N LEU A 43 -5.27 -0.69 9.81
CA LEU A 43 -6.66 -1.00 10.18
C LEU A 43 -6.79 -1.43 11.64
N SER A 44 -5.86 -2.24 12.15
CA SER A 44 -5.91 -2.75 13.53
C SER A 44 -5.74 -1.65 14.59
N LYS A 45 -5.11 -0.52 14.23
CA LYS A 45 -4.93 0.67 15.10
C LYS A 45 -5.99 1.74 14.89
N SER A 46 -7.02 1.45 14.14
CA SER A 46 -8.02 2.42 13.71
C SER A 46 -9.18 2.46 14.71
N ASP A 47 -9.42 3.62 15.31
CA ASP A 47 -10.52 3.89 16.22
C ASP A 47 -11.65 4.66 15.52
N LEU A 48 -12.89 4.55 16.04
CA LEU A 48 -14.00 5.36 15.57
C LEU A 48 -13.82 6.81 16.03
N VAL A 49 -13.99 7.76 15.12
CA VAL A 49 -13.87 9.20 15.41
C VAL A 49 -14.83 9.62 16.51
N ASP A 50 -16.09 9.12 16.49
CA ASP A 50 -17.09 9.46 17.49
C ASP A 50 -16.75 8.96 18.90
N GLU A 51 -16.06 7.82 19.02
CA GLU A 51 -15.58 7.29 20.28
C GLU A 51 -14.39 8.12 20.82
N LEU A 52 -13.44 8.45 19.93
CA LEU A 52 -12.29 9.28 20.30
C LEU A 52 -12.69 10.67 20.80
N ILE A 53 -13.67 11.30 20.19
CA ILE A 53 -14.19 12.61 20.63
C ILE A 53 -14.75 12.54 22.05
N LYS A 54 -15.42 11.44 22.40
CA LYS A 54 -16.03 11.23 23.72
C LYS A 54 -15.02 10.79 24.78
N LYS A 55 -13.90 10.21 24.37
CA LYS A 55 -12.91 9.62 25.27
C LYS A 55 -12.17 10.71 26.08
N PRO A 56 -12.17 10.64 27.43
CA PRO A 56 -11.50 11.64 28.26
C PRO A 56 -9.99 11.75 28.01
N THR A 57 -9.35 10.66 27.64
CA THR A 57 -7.89 10.58 27.39
C THR A 57 -7.45 11.16 26.05
N THR A 58 -8.39 11.51 25.17
CA THR A 58 -8.06 12.16 23.89
C THR A 58 -7.74 13.62 24.13
N SER A 59 -6.60 14.11 23.62
CA SER A 59 -6.19 15.49 23.76
C SER A 59 -7.19 16.46 23.13
N ASP A 60 -7.35 17.64 23.70
CA ASP A 60 -8.28 18.67 23.21
C ASP A 60 -7.95 19.10 21.79
N LEU A 61 -6.67 19.19 21.43
CA LEU A 61 -6.23 19.50 20.08
C LEU A 61 -6.70 18.44 19.06
N LEU A 62 -6.57 17.16 19.41
CA LEU A 62 -7.04 16.08 18.53
C LEU A 62 -8.57 16.09 18.42
N LYS A 63 -9.30 16.30 19.52
CA LYS A 63 -10.76 16.43 19.49
C LYS A 63 -11.22 17.56 18.56
N GLN A 64 -10.59 18.73 18.63
CA GLN A 64 -10.91 19.86 17.75
C GLN A 64 -10.68 19.51 16.28
N LYS A 65 -9.55 18.87 15.94
CA LYS A 65 -9.26 18.41 14.56
C LYS A 65 -10.28 17.38 14.07
N LEU A 66 -10.66 16.43 14.91
CA LEU A 66 -11.66 15.41 14.56
C LEU A 66 -13.06 16.02 14.37
N LEU A 67 -13.45 16.98 15.20
CA LEU A 67 -14.70 17.73 15.06
C LEU A 67 -14.72 18.55 13.77
N LEU A 68 -13.61 19.21 13.43
CA LEU A 68 -13.46 19.94 12.17
C LEU A 68 -13.59 19.00 10.96
N ALA A 69 -12.89 17.85 10.98
CA ALA A 69 -12.99 16.85 9.90
C ALA A 69 -14.45 16.34 9.75
N LYS A 70 -15.14 16.11 10.86
CA LYS A 70 -16.56 15.70 10.86
C LYS A 70 -17.46 16.77 10.28
N SER A 71 -17.29 18.05 10.64
CA SER A 71 -18.07 19.17 10.11
C SER A 71 -17.82 19.36 8.60
N ALA A 72 -16.56 19.22 8.16
CA ALA A 72 -16.21 19.28 6.74
C ALA A 72 -16.88 18.15 5.94
N LYS A 73 -16.95 16.93 6.50
CA LYS A 73 -17.68 15.81 5.88
C LYS A 73 -19.18 16.10 5.75
N VAL A 74 -19.81 16.61 6.78
CA VAL A 74 -21.24 17.01 6.76
C VAL A 74 -21.46 18.07 5.68
N PHE A 75 -20.63 19.12 5.64
CA PHE A 75 -20.70 20.14 4.59
C PHE A 75 -20.56 19.54 3.18
N ALA A 76 -19.63 18.62 2.99
CA ALA A 76 -19.43 17.96 1.69
C ALA A 76 -20.68 17.18 1.23
N ILE A 77 -21.36 16.50 2.14
CA ILE A 77 -22.58 15.75 1.83
C ILE A 77 -23.76 16.69 1.60
N GLU A 78 -23.99 17.65 2.50
CA GLU A 78 -25.18 18.49 2.47
C GLU A 78 -25.11 19.59 1.41
N ASN A 79 -23.95 20.23 1.25
CA ASN A 79 -23.80 21.38 0.35
C ASN A 79 -23.20 21.01 -1.00
N LEU A 80 -22.20 20.13 -1.05
CA LEU A 80 -21.57 19.70 -2.30
C LEU A 80 -22.20 18.46 -2.91
N LYS A 81 -23.22 17.87 -2.27
CA LYS A 81 -23.96 16.69 -2.74
C LYS A 81 -23.05 15.46 -2.99
N LEU A 82 -21.93 15.36 -2.26
CA LEU A 82 -21.11 14.16 -2.33
C LEU A 82 -21.83 12.97 -1.69
N PRO A 83 -21.60 11.74 -2.17
CA PRO A 83 -22.28 10.57 -1.62
C PRO A 83 -21.87 10.31 -0.17
N ALA A 84 -22.86 10.07 0.68
CA ALA A 84 -22.61 9.66 2.06
C ALA A 84 -21.99 8.26 2.09
N ASN A 85 -20.82 8.15 2.74
CA ASN A 85 -20.09 6.90 2.92
C ASN A 85 -19.36 6.87 4.26
N SER A 86 -18.63 5.78 4.56
CA SER A 86 -17.85 5.62 5.78
C SER A 86 -16.48 6.30 5.78
N SER A 87 -16.10 7.02 4.71
CA SER A 87 -14.84 7.77 4.68
C SER A 87 -14.76 8.78 5.82
N TYR A 88 -13.58 8.99 6.38
CA TYR A 88 -13.33 9.89 7.51
C TYR A 88 -14.10 9.56 8.80
N SER A 89 -14.66 8.35 8.95
CA SER A 89 -15.32 7.90 10.18
C SER A 89 -14.35 7.24 11.17
N ARG A 90 -13.12 6.98 10.76
CA ARG A 90 -12.09 6.35 11.58
C ARG A 90 -10.82 7.19 11.58
N TYR A 91 -10.07 7.09 12.66
CA TYR A 91 -8.77 7.75 12.86
C TYR A 91 -7.74 6.71 13.29
N THR A 92 -6.55 6.78 12.73
CA THR A 92 -5.44 5.89 13.09
C THR A 92 -4.25 6.72 13.52
N ASN A 93 -3.79 6.53 14.75
CA ASN A 93 -2.52 7.10 15.20
C ASN A 93 -1.41 6.06 14.99
N LEU A 94 -0.56 6.28 14.04
CA LEU A 94 0.57 5.39 13.73
C LEU A 94 1.85 5.76 14.50
N GLY A 95 1.90 6.93 15.15
CA GLY A 95 3.08 7.44 15.84
C GLY A 95 4.25 7.74 14.90
N ARG A 96 3.96 8.02 13.62
CA ARG A 96 4.94 8.36 12.57
C ARG A 96 4.36 9.40 11.61
N GLU A 97 5.23 10.10 10.90
CA GLU A 97 4.83 11.24 10.04
C GLU A 97 4.08 10.83 8.79
N ALA A 98 4.41 9.66 8.21
CA ALA A 98 3.77 9.16 6.99
C ALA A 98 3.08 7.81 7.21
N VAL A 99 1.94 7.61 6.55
CA VAL A 99 1.26 6.31 6.47
C VAL A 99 1.99 5.39 5.50
N VAL A 100 2.40 5.94 4.36
CA VAL A 100 3.09 5.24 3.26
C VAL A 100 4.19 6.14 2.71
N TRP A 101 5.30 5.54 2.30
CA TRP A 101 6.37 6.18 1.55
C TRP A 101 6.29 5.75 0.10
N ASN A 102 5.99 6.68 -0.79
CA ASN A 102 5.93 6.44 -2.22
C ASN A 102 7.29 6.69 -2.87
N VAL A 103 7.83 5.69 -3.54
CA VAL A 103 9.05 5.83 -4.34
C VAL A 103 8.66 6.05 -5.79
N VAL A 104 9.12 7.15 -6.35
CA VAL A 104 8.99 7.50 -7.77
C VAL A 104 10.36 7.42 -8.44
N VAL A 105 10.38 6.96 -9.68
CA VAL A 105 11.61 6.73 -10.44
C VAL A 105 11.47 7.30 -11.83
N ALA A 106 12.49 8.03 -12.31
CA ALA A 106 12.56 8.53 -13.67
C ALA A 106 13.96 8.28 -14.25
N ASN A 107 14.08 8.28 -15.57
CA ASN A 107 15.39 8.35 -16.20
C ASN A 107 15.99 9.76 -16.03
N GLU A 108 17.32 9.85 -15.97
CA GLU A 108 18.04 11.12 -15.96
C GLU A 108 17.55 12.04 -17.09
N PHE A 109 17.27 13.29 -16.76
CA PHE A 109 16.71 14.31 -17.67
C PHE A 109 15.33 13.97 -18.28
N SER A 110 14.52 13.13 -17.65
CA SER A 110 13.18 12.75 -18.10
C SER A 110 12.12 13.04 -17.04
N LEU A 111 11.00 13.60 -17.47
CA LEU A 111 9.81 13.74 -16.62
C LEU A 111 8.88 12.49 -16.68
N LYS A 112 9.25 11.50 -17.51
CA LYS A 112 8.47 10.27 -17.63
C LYS A 112 8.84 9.31 -16.50
N LEU A 113 7.91 9.12 -15.58
CA LEU A 113 8.07 8.19 -14.46
C LEU A 113 8.01 6.73 -14.91
N GLU A 114 8.78 5.87 -14.23
CA GLU A 114 8.65 4.41 -14.33
C GLU A 114 7.26 3.97 -13.83
N THR A 115 6.68 2.99 -14.49
CA THR A 115 5.32 2.52 -14.20
C THR A 115 5.33 1.07 -13.77
N TRP A 116 4.60 0.77 -12.70
CA TRP A 116 4.40 -0.59 -12.18
C TRP A 116 2.94 -1.00 -12.34
N CYS A 117 2.72 -2.20 -12.89
CA CYS A 117 1.38 -2.71 -13.13
C CYS A 117 1.05 -3.84 -12.14
N PHE A 118 -0.10 -3.73 -11.50
CA PHE A 118 -0.62 -4.68 -10.53
C PHE A 118 -1.96 -5.24 -11.01
N PRO A 119 -2.28 -6.52 -10.73
CA PRO A 119 -3.49 -7.17 -11.26
C PRO A 119 -4.80 -6.47 -10.88
N ILE A 120 -4.87 -5.85 -9.69
CA ILE A 120 -6.10 -5.21 -9.17
C ILE A 120 -6.01 -3.68 -9.29
N ALA A 121 -4.87 -3.09 -8.93
CA ALA A 121 -4.70 -1.64 -8.89
C ALA A 121 -4.41 -1.02 -10.28
N GLY A 122 -4.17 -1.83 -11.30
CA GLY A 122 -3.73 -1.34 -12.60
C GLY A 122 -2.29 -0.84 -12.60
N CYS A 123 -1.95 0.07 -13.51
CA CYS A 123 -0.60 0.62 -13.65
C CYS A 123 -0.50 1.98 -12.96
N VAL A 124 0.49 2.13 -12.09
CA VAL A 124 0.76 3.36 -11.32
C VAL A 124 2.22 3.77 -11.47
N SER A 125 2.47 5.06 -11.35
CA SER A 125 3.82 5.65 -11.52
C SER A 125 4.57 5.83 -10.19
N TYR A 126 4.26 5.04 -9.20
CA TYR A 126 4.94 5.01 -7.91
C TYR A 126 4.88 3.60 -7.30
N LYS A 127 5.74 3.35 -6.33
CA LYS A 127 5.73 2.13 -5.54
C LYS A 127 5.67 2.48 -4.05
N GLY A 128 4.56 2.11 -3.38
CA GLY A 128 4.30 2.44 -1.98
C GLY A 128 4.92 1.43 -1.01
N PHE A 129 5.45 1.92 0.10
CA PHE A 129 6.02 1.13 1.18
C PHE A 129 5.45 1.58 2.53
N TYR A 130 5.08 0.63 3.38
CA TYR A 130 4.66 0.92 4.76
C TYR A 130 5.84 1.04 5.74
N SER A 131 7.08 0.81 5.27
CA SER A 131 8.33 0.97 6.01
C SER A 131 9.25 1.90 5.25
N PHE A 132 9.77 2.94 5.93
CA PHE A 132 10.75 3.85 5.34
C PHE A 132 12.03 3.11 4.94
N GLN A 133 12.50 2.18 5.78
CA GLN A 133 13.69 1.39 5.48
C GLN A 133 13.56 0.55 4.21
N ASP A 134 12.35 0.05 3.91
CA ASP A 134 12.12 -0.71 2.69
C ASP A 134 12.02 0.20 1.46
N ALA A 135 11.49 1.43 1.62
CA ALA A 135 11.54 2.46 0.60
C ALA A 135 12.99 2.84 0.27
N GLU A 136 13.84 3.10 1.29
CA GLU A 136 15.27 3.39 1.11
C GLU A 136 16.04 2.26 0.43
N LYS A 137 15.79 1.00 0.82
CA LYS A 137 16.41 -0.16 0.16
C LYS A 137 16.04 -0.22 -1.33
N PHE A 138 14.77 0.06 -1.64
CA PHE A 138 14.30 0.08 -3.02
C PHE A 138 14.90 1.24 -3.79
N GLU A 139 14.98 2.44 -3.22
CA GLU A 139 15.65 3.60 -3.78
C GLU A 139 17.11 3.27 -4.13
N LYS A 140 17.91 2.82 -3.16
CA LYS A 140 19.33 2.46 -3.35
C LYS A 140 19.50 1.42 -4.46
N LYS A 141 18.63 0.42 -4.50
CA LYS A 141 18.64 -0.58 -5.55
C LYS A 141 18.42 0.05 -6.93
N LYS A 142 17.44 0.95 -7.07
CA LYS A 142 17.13 1.61 -8.33
C LYS A 142 18.23 2.57 -8.78
N GLN A 143 18.84 3.32 -7.87
CA GLN A 143 19.96 4.20 -8.17
C GLN A 143 21.19 3.44 -8.71
N THR A 144 21.42 2.20 -8.23
CA THR A 144 22.54 1.37 -8.70
C THR A 144 22.26 0.67 -10.03
N GLU A 145 21.00 0.47 -10.40
CA GLU A 145 20.64 -0.30 -11.60
C GLU A 145 20.89 0.45 -12.91
N ASN A 146 20.67 1.78 -13.04
CA ASN A 146 20.75 2.49 -14.33
C ASN A 146 20.78 4.02 -14.26
N LYS A 147 21.56 4.67 -13.41
CA LYS A 147 21.59 6.16 -13.32
C LYS A 147 20.18 6.77 -13.28
N LEU A 148 19.29 6.19 -12.46
CA LEU A 148 17.91 6.62 -12.34
C LEU A 148 17.82 7.72 -11.27
N GLU A 149 17.02 8.74 -11.54
CA GLU A 149 16.55 9.70 -10.55
C GLU A 149 15.46 9.05 -9.70
N VAL A 150 15.66 9.01 -8.39
CA VAL A 150 14.72 8.38 -7.45
C VAL A 150 14.39 9.35 -6.34
N ALA A 151 13.11 9.47 -6.01
CA ALA A 151 12.64 10.28 -4.89
C ALA A 151 11.67 9.49 -4.02
N ILE A 152 11.79 9.66 -2.69
CA ILE A 152 10.83 9.15 -1.70
C ILE A 152 9.91 10.29 -1.31
N ILE A 153 8.61 10.06 -1.37
CA ILE A 153 7.57 11.05 -1.08
C ILE A 153 6.74 10.53 0.10
N ASP A 154 6.68 11.30 1.16
CA ASP A 154 5.87 11.02 2.35
C ASP A 154 4.38 11.22 2.02
N VAL A 155 3.56 10.21 2.33
CA VAL A 155 2.10 10.28 2.20
C VAL A 155 1.51 10.23 3.61
N PRO A 156 0.97 11.36 4.11
CA PRO A 156 0.38 11.45 5.46
C PRO A 156 -0.92 10.66 5.60
#